data_b408bf394b76376a7db7e7c434fd1362
#
_entry.id   b408bf394b76376a7db7e7c434fd1362
#
_cell.length_a   1.000
_cell.length_b   1.000
_cell.length_c   1.000
_cell.angle_alpha   90.00
_cell.angle_beta   90.00
_cell.angle_gamma   90.00
#
_symmetry.space_group_name_H-M   'P 1'
#
loop_
_entity.id
_entity.type
_entity.pdbx_description
1 polymer ?
#
loop_
_entity_poly.entity_id
_entity_poly.type
_entity_poly.pdbx_seq_one_letter_code
_entity_poly.pdbx_strand_id
1 'polypeptide(L)'
;AEEEAAAREAETYYQQQAEAKLAQDEKAWAETVDNFIAGKLIHNRPVRVMTTPIALRLASDEDVSFKEIVTSPAVLKKILEEKHVEITPDILKQLPRAMADPILVFKSATVPGSYVSMLELKDSTGGTVVVPVALNASAPGKQAFMTSVYGKGNITQANNQWFAEQIESGNLRYINTKKSASWARDVGLQLPIMPLPAEALHELNIPTEDDLVKARGENPGYYQRQAPLTFRLTGKPVSGEYMAALEKLEAGEPVT
;
A
#
# COMPACT_ATOMS: atom_id res chain seq x y z
N ALA A 1 -33.02 -8.93 -7.94
CA ALA A 1 -32.82 -9.92 -6.84
C ALA A 1 -31.71 -10.92 -7.17
N GLU A 2 -31.76 -11.66 -8.32
CA GLU A 2 -30.68 -12.62 -8.68
C GLU A 2 -29.39 -11.92 -9.05
N GLU A 3 -29.43 -10.82 -9.78
CA GLU A 3 -28.28 -10.02 -10.18
C GLU A 3 -27.58 -9.37 -8.97
N GLU A 4 -28.34 -8.90 -7.99
CA GLU A 4 -27.82 -8.36 -6.73
C GLU A 4 -27.19 -9.45 -5.85
N ALA A 5 -27.75 -10.66 -5.85
CA ALA A 5 -27.17 -11.79 -5.14
C ALA A 5 -25.83 -12.20 -5.75
N ALA A 6 -25.76 -12.32 -7.08
CA ALA A 6 -24.52 -12.62 -7.80
C ALA A 6 -23.43 -11.54 -7.58
N ALA A 7 -23.82 -10.25 -7.56
CA ALA A 7 -22.89 -9.17 -7.28
C ALA A 7 -22.30 -9.24 -5.86
N ARG A 8 -23.12 -9.55 -4.86
CA ARG A 8 -22.67 -9.73 -3.47
C ARG A 8 -21.76 -10.95 -3.29
N GLU A 9 -22.07 -12.04 -3.99
CA GLU A 9 -21.20 -13.23 -3.97
C GLU A 9 -19.83 -12.93 -4.60
N ALA A 10 -19.81 -12.23 -5.73
CA ALA A 10 -18.58 -11.80 -6.37
C ALA A 10 -17.76 -10.86 -5.48
N GLU A 11 -18.39 -9.87 -4.85
CA GLU A 11 -17.74 -8.96 -3.90
C GLU A 11 -17.12 -9.73 -2.73
N THR A 12 -17.87 -10.64 -2.12
CA THR A 12 -17.40 -11.49 -1.02
C THR A 12 -16.20 -12.34 -1.46
N TYR A 13 -16.27 -12.93 -2.64
CA TYR A 13 -15.18 -13.72 -3.21
C TYR A 13 -13.92 -12.87 -3.37
N TYR A 14 -14.00 -11.67 -3.94
CA TYR A 14 -12.83 -10.81 -4.14
C TYR A 14 -12.25 -10.30 -2.83
N GLN A 15 -13.07 -9.99 -1.84
CA GLN A 15 -12.62 -9.63 -0.50
C GLN A 15 -11.83 -10.77 0.16
N GLN A 16 -12.30 -12.01 0.03
CA GLN A 16 -11.58 -13.19 0.53
C GLN A 16 -10.24 -13.41 -0.20
N GLN A 17 -10.20 -13.21 -1.52
CA GLN A 17 -8.96 -13.29 -2.29
C GLN A 17 -7.96 -12.21 -1.85
N ALA A 18 -8.44 -10.99 -1.62
CA ALA A 18 -7.63 -9.89 -1.12
C ALA A 18 -7.00 -10.22 0.24
N GLU A 19 -7.79 -10.75 1.16
CA GLU A 19 -7.32 -11.12 2.50
C GLU A 19 -6.33 -12.28 2.44
N ALA A 20 -6.59 -13.29 1.64
CA ALA A 20 -5.68 -14.43 1.45
C ALA A 20 -4.33 -13.97 0.88
N LYS A 21 -4.36 -13.04 -0.09
CA LYS A 21 -3.14 -12.46 -0.68
C LYS A 21 -2.37 -11.64 0.33
N LEU A 22 -3.05 -10.84 1.13
CA LEU A 22 -2.43 -10.04 2.18
C LEU A 22 -1.77 -10.93 3.24
N ALA A 23 -2.45 -12.00 3.66
CA ALA A 23 -1.87 -12.97 4.60
C ALA A 23 -0.61 -13.65 4.04
N GLN A 24 -0.57 -13.95 2.73
CA GLN A 24 0.64 -14.43 2.06
C GLN A 24 1.76 -13.41 2.08
N ASP A 25 1.45 -12.13 1.80
CA ASP A 25 2.41 -11.05 1.81
C ASP A 25 2.99 -10.83 3.23
N GLU A 26 2.15 -10.87 4.27
CA GLU A 26 2.59 -10.79 5.67
C GLU A 26 3.57 -11.91 6.03
N LYS A 27 3.22 -13.14 5.70
CA LYS A 27 4.07 -14.30 5.98
C LYS A 27 5.42 -14.21 5.28
N ALA A 28 5.40 -13.94 3.97
CA ALA A 28 6.62 -13.84 3.16
C ALA A 28 7.52 -12.68 3.62
N TRP A 29 6.92 -11.56 4.01
CA TRP A 29 7.66 -10.41 4.54
C TRP A 29 8.27 -10.71 5.91
N ALA A 30 7.52 -11.33 6.82
CA ALA A 30 8.04 -11.73 8.13
C ALA A 30 9.24 -12.68 7.99
N GLU A 31 9.19 -13.66 7.07
CA GLU A 31 10.31 -14.53 6.75
C GLU A 31 11.51 -13.76 6.17
N THR A 32 11.26 -12.73 5.36
CA THR A 32 12.31 -11.85 4.82
C THR A 32 13.02 -11.08 5.93
N VAL A 33 12.27 -10.52 6.88
CA VAL A 33 12.84 -9.81 8.04
C VAL A 33 13.66 -10.77 8.91
N ASP A 34 13.17 -11.98 9.17
CA ASP A 34 13.90 -13.00 9.92
C ASP A 34 15.19 -13.42 9.19
N ASN A 35 15.13 -13.59 7.87
CA ASN A 35 16.31 -13.90 7.06
C ASN A 35 17.34 -12.77 7.05
N PHE A 36 16.89 -11.51 7.10
CA PHE A 36 17.80 -10.37 7.26
C PHE A 36 18.53 -10.44 8.61
N ILE A 37 17.80 -10.62 9.71
CA ILE A 37 18.36 -10.73 11.07
C ILE A 37 19.35 -11.90 11.17
N ALA A 38 19.03 -13.02 10.50
CA ALA A 38 19.88 -14.20 10.44
C ALA A 38 21.09 -14.05 9.48
N GLY A 39 21.26 -12.90 8.81
CA GLY A 39 22.35 -12.67 7.85
C GLY A 39 22.26 -13.50 6.58
N LYS A 40 21.07 -13.98 6.21
CA LYS A 40 20.84 -14.88 5.06
C LYS A 40 20.48 -14.15 3.77
N LEU A 41 20.24 -12.82 3.80
CA LEU A 41 19.92 -12.09 2.59
C LEU A 41 21.16 -11.81 1.75
N ILE A 42 21.00 -11.89 0.43
CA ILE A 42 22.06 -11.58 -0.53
C ILE A 42 22.22 -10.07 -0.59
N HIS A 43 23.41 -9.58 -0.24
CA HIS A 43 23.76 -8.18 -0.35
C HIS A 43 23.51 -7.67 -1.80
N ASN A 44 22.94 -6.50 -1.95
CA ASN A 44 22.57 -5.87 -3.23
C ASN A 44 21.42 -6.53 -4.03
N ARG A 45 20.74 -7.55 -3.51
CA ARG A 45 19.57 -8.10 -4.18
C ARG A 45 18.29 -7.52 -3.55
N PRO A 46 17.42 -6.87 -4.35
CA PRO A 46 16.14 -6.40 -3.84
C PRO A 46 15.30 -7.54 -3.28
N VAL A 47 14.59 -7.27 -2.21
CA VAL A 47 13.65 -8.19 -1.57
C VAL A 47 12.24 -7.65 -1.67
N ARG A 48 11.29 -8.53 -1.85
CA ARG A 48 9.87 -8.19 -1.96
C ARG A 48 9.30 -7.85 -0.58
N VAL A 49 8.57 -6.74 -0.48
CA VAL A 49 7.80 -6.38 0.71
C VAL A 49 6.38 -6.89 0.59
N MET A 50 5.66 -6.42 -0.42
CA MET A 50 4.26 -6.79 -0.66
C MET A 50 3.79 -6.38 -2.06
N THR A 51 2.58 -6.77 -2.41
CA THR A 51 1.82 -6.17 -3.51
C THR A 51 1.50 -4.71 -3.17
N THR A 52 1.57 -3.81 -4.14
CA THR A 52 1.15 -2.41 -3.93
C THR A 52 -0.27 -2.35 -3.36
N PRO A 53 -0.48 -1.78 -2.17
CA PRO A 53 -1.78 -1.70 -1.54
C PRO A 53 -2.78 -0.87 -2.36
N ILE A 54 -4.07 -1.20 -2.28
CA ILE A 54 -5.12 -0.45 -2.98
C ILE A 54 -5.15 1.02 -2.52
N ALA A 55 -4.98 1.30 -1.23
CA ALA A 55 -4.93 2.66 -0.72
C ALA A 55 -3.85 3.50 -1.42
N LEU A 56 -2.68 2.93 -1.65
CA LEU A 56 -1.58 3.60 -2.36
C LEU A 56 -1.88 3.75 -3.85
N ARG A 57 -2.57 2.80 -4.45
CA ARG A 57 -3.07 2.90 -5.82
C ARG A 57 -4.10 4.01 -5.99
N LEU A 58 -5.08 4.10 -5.09
CA LEU A 58 -6.10 5.15 -5.08
C LEU A 58 -5.47 6.54 -4.87
N ALA A 59 -4.42 6.62 -4.06
CA ALA A 59 -3.68 7.84 -3.77
C ALA A 59 -2.77 8.30 -4.92
N SER A 60 -2.42 7.41 -5.84
CA SER A 60 -1.44 7.68 -6.89
C SER A 60 -2.09 8.27 -8.13
N ASP A 61 -1.42 9.25 -8.73
CA ASP A 61 -1.75 9.79 -10.05
C ASP A 61 -1.31 8.84 -11.20
N GLU A 62 -0.60 7.74 -10.88
CA GLU A 62 -0.06 6.79 -11.85
C GLU A 62 -0.74 5.41 -11.74
N ASP A 63 -0.72 4.63 -12.84
CA ASP A 63 -1.12 3.24 -12.79
C ASP A 63 -0.04 2.39 -12.11
N VAL A 64 -0.31 2.01 -10.88
CA VAL A 64 0.57 1.18 -10.04
C VAL A 64 -0.05 -0.18 -9.70
N SER A 65 -1.13 -0.55 -10.37
CA SER A 65 -1.98 -1.71 -10.04
C SER A 65 -1.23 -3.03 -9.94
N PHE A 66 -0.17 -3.18 -10.73
CA PHE A 66 0.58 -4.45 -10.82
C PHE A 66 2.02 -4.36 -10.34
N LYS A 67 2.40 -3.23 -9.73
CA LYS A 67 3.75 -3.10 -9.17
C LYS A 67 3.90 -3.90 -7.87
N GLU A 68 5.08 -4.50 -7.69
CA GLU A 68 5.52 -5.00 -6.38
C GLU A 68 6.18 -3.85 -5.63
N ILE A 69 5.99 -3.78 -4.33
CA ILE A 69 6.87 -2.99 -3.47
C ILE A 69 8.05 -3.88 -3.09
N VAL A 70 9.24 -3.39 -3.40
CA VAL A 70 10.50 -4.01 -3.02
C VAL A 70 11.32 -3.05 -2.15
N THR A 71 12.31 -3.57 -1.47
CA THR A 71 13.33 -2.81 -0.75
C THR A 71 14.69 -3.49 -0.91
N SER A 72 15.73 -2.96 -0.28
CA SER A 72 17.05 -3.58 -0.30
C SER A 72 17.54 -3.95 1.10
N PRO A 73 18.46 -4.92 1.22
CA PRO A 73 19.12 -5.22 2.50
C PRO A 73 19.78 -3.99 3.13
N ALA A 74 20.31 -3.07 2.31
CA ALA A 74 20.89 -1.83 2.79
C ALA A 74 19.86 -0.90 3.46
N VAL A 75 18.62 -0.84 2.93
CA VAL A 75 17.52 -0.11 3.56
C VAL A 75 17.11 -0.78 4.87
N LEU A 76 17.02 -2.12 4.91
CA LEU A 76 16.72 -2.86 6.14
C LEU A 76 17.76 -2.62 7.22
N LYS A 77 19.05 -2.63 6.85
CA LYS A 77 20.14 -2.29 7.76
C LYS A 77 20.03 -0.88 8.31
N LYS A 78 19.77 0.09 7.43
CA LYS A 78 19.54 1.49 7.85
C LYS A 78 18.38 1.61 8.84
N ILE A 79 17.30 0.87 8.65
CA ILE A 79 16.12 0.90 9.52
C ILE A 79 16.44 0.24 10.87
N LEU A 80 16.92 -1.00 10.86
CA LEU A 80 17.03 -1.82 12.06
C LEU A 80 18.30 -1.57 12.88
N GLU A 81 19.39 -1.10 12.26
CA GLU A 81 20.71 -1.06 12.91
C GLU A 81 21.34 0.33 12.97
N GLU A 82 20.94 1.27 12.11
CA GLU A 82 21.71 2.52 11.97
C GLU A 82 20.94 3.80 12.34
N LYS A 83 19.74 4.00 11.75
CA LYS A 83 19.06 5.31 11.80
C LYS A 83 17.69 5.30 12.46
N HIS A 84 16.98 4.20 12.37
CA HIS A 84 15.59 4.08 12.78
C HIS A 84 15.40 2.90 13.73
N VAL A 85 16.31 2.80 14.71
CA VAL A 85 16.32 1.73 15.71
C VAL A 85 15.06 1.67 16.57
N GLU A 86 14.25 2.73 16.54
CA GLU A 86 12.90 2.76 17.12
C GLU A 86 11.93 1.82 16.39
N ILE A 87 12.24 1.42 15.14
CA ILE A 87 11.50 0.42 14.38
C ILE A 87 12.07 -0.96 14.69
N THR A 88 11.39 -1.68 15.56
CA THR A 88 11.80 -3.05 15.92
C THR A 88 11.44 -4.04 14.82
N PRO A 89 12.06 -5.24 14.79
CA PRO A 89 11.69 -6.30 13.86
C PRO A 89 10.20 -6.65 13.89
N ASP A 90 9.59 -6.65 15.07
CA ASP A 90 8.16 -6.97 15.22
C ASP A 90 7.25 -5.90 14.62
N ILE A 91 7.64 -4.61 14.71
CA ILE A 91 6.95 -3.51 14.03
C ILE A 91 7.13 -3.65 12.52
N LEU A 92 8.35 -3.92 12.07
CA LEU A 92 8.66 -4.06 10.65
C LEU A 92 7.88 -5.20 9.99
N LYS A 93 7.69 -6.33 10.69
CA LYS A 93 6.91 -7.48 10.20
C LYS A 93 5.42 -7.14 9.97
N GLN A 94 4.87 -6.16 10.66
CA GLN A 94 3.47 -5.75 10.55
C GLN A 94 3.18 -4.82 9.35
N LEU A 95 4.21 -4.39 8.62
CA LEU A 95 4.06 -3.40 7.54
C LEU A 95 3.02 -3.80 6.47
N PRO A 96 2.98 -5.03 5.92
CA PRO A 96 2.03 -5.34 4.86
C PRO A 96 0.57 -5.12 5.31
N ARG A 97 0.20 -5.57 6.50
CA ARG A 97 -1.13 -5.39 7.07
C ARG A 97 -1.45 -3.91 7.27
N ALA A 98 -0.56 -3.17 7.89
CA ALA A 98 -0.76 -1.75 8.18
C ALA A 98 -0.79 -0.89 6.90
N MET A 99 0.02 -1.20 5.90
CA MET A 99 0.03 -0.52 4.61
C MET A 99 -1.21 -0.82 3.76
N ALA A 100 -1.85 -1.97 3.95
CA ALA A 100 -3.08 -2.32 3.25
C ALA A 100 -4.27 -1.44 3.66
N ASP A 101 -4.25 -0.86 4.86
CA ASP A 101 -5.29 0.02 5.39
C ASP A 101 -4.67 1.14 6.24
N PRO A 102 -3.98 2.11 5.60
CA PRO A 102 -3.28 3.19 6.28
C PRO A 102 -4.26 4.21 6.86
N ILE A 103 -3.77 5.05 7.79
CA ILE A 103 -4.53 6.21 8.30
C ILE A 103 -4.64 7.28 7.21
N LEU A 104 -3.50 7.69 6.65
CA LEU A 104 -3.39 8.71 5.61
C LEU A 104 -2.34 8.28 4.57
N VAL A 105 -2.46 8.80 3.34
CA VAL A 105 -1.39 8.76 2.35
C VAL A 105 -1.16 10.16 1.82
N PHE A 106 0.09 10.59 1.82
CA PHE A 106 0.54 11.87 1.29
C PHE A 106 1.39 11.69 0.05
N LYS A 107 1.26 12.62 -0.90
CA LYS A 107 2.28 12.81 -1.94
C LYS A 107 3.51 13.45 -1.30
N SER A 108 4.70 12.97 -1.61
CA SER A 108 5.91 13.58 -1.08
C SER A 108 6.11 14.99 -1.63
N ALA A 109 6.33 15.96 -0.72
CA ALA A 109 6.63 17.33 -1.11
C ALA A 109 8.04 17.49 -1.70
N THR A 110 8.96 16.55 -1.43
CA THR A 110 10.39 16.69 -1.73
C THR A 110 10.88 15.70 -2.78
N VAL A 111 10.19 14.57 -2.96
CA VAL A 111 10.61 13.51 -3.88
C VAL A 111 9.50 13.23 -4.88
N PRO A 112 9.63 13.69 -6.14
CA PRO A 112 8.63 13.45 -7.17
C PRO A 112 8.32 11.95 -7.34
N GLY A 113 7.04 11.59 -7.52
CA GLY A 113 6.60 10.20 -7.69
C GLY A 113 6.70 9.33 -6.44
N SER A 114 7.00 9.93 -5.28
CA SER A 114 7.02 9.25 -3.99
C SER A 114 5.79 9.60 -3.16
N TYR A 115 5.31 8.62 -2.41
CA TYR A 115 4.16 8.74 -1.51
C TYR A 115 4.55 8.26 -0.12
N VAL A 116 3.95 8.83 0.91
CA VAL A 116 4.20 8.49 2.30
C VAL A 116 2.92 7.97 2.93
N SER A 117 2.91 6.70 3.30
CA SER A 117 1.81 6.08 4.03
C SER A 117 2.02 6.28 5.54
N MET A 118 1.02 6.83 6.21
CA MET A 118 0.94 6.96 7.65
C MET A 118 0.14 5.77 8.21
N LEU A 119 0.76 4.98 9.07
CA LEU A 119 0.23 3.69 9.50
C LEU A 119 -0.35 3.73 10.91
N GLU A 120 -1.30 2.84 11.18
CA GLU A 120 -1.84 2.57 12.50
C GLU A 120 -0.87 1.68 13.31
N LEU A 121 0.39 2.08 13.33
CA LEU A 121 1.47 1.47 14.08
C LEU A 121 2.22 2.55 14.86
N LYS A 122 2.71 2.18 16.03
CA LYS A 122 3.60 3.01 16.83
C LYS A 122 4.99 2.39 16.85
N ASP A 123 6.00 3.24 16.77
CA ASP A 123 7.37 2.83 17.03
C ASP A 123 7.61 2.62 18.54
N SER A 124 8.79 2.16 18.91
CA SER A 124 9.14 1.89 20.32
C SER A 124 9.16 3.13 21.20
N THR A 125 9.13 4.33 20.63
CA THR A 125 9.12 5.62 21.34
C THR A 125 7.74 6.28 21.36
N GLY A 126 6.72 5.66 20.73
CA GLY A 126 5.37 6.16 20.62
C GLY A 126 5.11 7.05 19.39
N GLY A 127 6.08 7.20 18.50
CA GLY A 127 5.93 7.89 17.22
C GLY A 127 5.04 7.09 16.26
N THR A 128 4.28 7.79 15.42
CA THR A 128 3.46 7.13 14.38
C THR A 128 4.36 6.66 13.24
N VAL A 129 4.25 5.40 12.85
CA VAL A 129 5.07 4.83 11.79
C VAL A 129 4.64 5.38 10.43
N VAL A 130 5.61 5.85 9.64
CA VAL A 130 5.42 6.29 8.25
C VAL A 130 6.35 5.53 7.31
N VAL A 131 5.86 5.26 6.10
CA VAL A 131 6.55 4.48 5.07
C VAL A 131 6.57 5.24 3.76
N PRO A 132 7.69 5.83 3.36
CA PRO A 132 7.86 6.40 2.03
C PRO A 132 8.08 5.30 0.98
N VAL A 133 7.32 5.40 -0.12
CA VAL A 133 7.39 4.49 -1.26
C VAL A 133 7.52 5.30 -2.56
N ALA A 134 8.56 5.06 -3.32
CA ALA A 134 8.74 5.63 -4.65
C ALA A 134 8.00 4.74 -5.67
N LEU A 135 6.94 5.26 -6.28
CA LEU A 135 6.10 4.53 -7.22
C LEU A 135 6.63 4.56 -8.65
N ASN A 136 7.33 5.61 -9.02
CA ASN A 136 7.92 5.80 -10.35
C ASN A 136 9.41 5.45 -10.41
N ALA A 137 9.90 4.65 -9.47
CA ALA A 137 11.28 4.19 -9.51
C ALA A 137 11.59 3.57 -10.88
N SER A 138 12.64 4.07 -11.53
CA SER A 138 13.09 3.66 -12.87
C SER A 138 13.67 2.24 -12.92
N ALA A 139 13.36 1.43 -11.91
CA ALA A 139 13.87 0.07 -11.82
C ALA A 139 13.38 -0.80 -12.99
N PRO A 140 14.22 -1.63 -13.56
CA PRO A 140 13.81 -2.66 -14.50
C PRO A 140 12.68 -3.50 -13.88
N GLY A 141 11.56 -3.65 -14.59
CA GLY A 141 10.42 -4.44 -14.13
C GLY A 141 9.29 -3.66 -13.46
N LYS A 142 9.31 -2.31 -13.46
CA LYS A 142 8.23 -1.45 -12.95
C LYS A 142 7.85 -1.74 -11.50
N GLN A 143 8.82 -1.90 -10.63
CA GLN A 143 8.64 -2.09 -9.20
C GLN A 143 8.55 -0.74 -8.48
N ALA A 144 7.74 -0.68 -7.41
CA ALA A 144 7.79 0.39 -6.44
C ALA A 144 8.87 0.10 -5.39
N PHE A 145 9.47 1.11 -4.81
CA PHE A 145 10.58 0.95 -3.88
C PHE A 145 10.29 1.59 -2.52
N MET A 146 10.28 0.78 -1.46
CA MET A 146 10.23 1.26 -0.08
C MET A 146 11.60 1.79 0.31
N THR A 147 11.71 3.10 0.50
CA THR A 147 12.97 3.80 0.72
C THR A 147 13.36 3.92 2.19
N SER A 148 12.39 3.82 3.08
CA SER A 148 12.61 3.86 4.53
C SER A 148 11.36 3.41 5.29
N VAL A 149 11.50 3.22 6.60
CA VAL A 149 10.44 3.12 7.61
C VAL A 149 10.94 3.86 8.84
N TYR A 150 10.16 4.76 9.39
CA TYR A 150 10.56 5.51 10.59
C TYR A 150 9.36 6.02 11.38
N GLY A 151 9.57 6.32 12.65
CA GLY A 151 8.60 6.99 13.50
C GLY A 151 8.56 8.49 13.22
N LYS A 152 7.36 9.05 13.19
CA LYS A 152 7.13 10.49 13.03
C LYS A 152 6.26 11.01 14.17
N GLY A 153 6.69 12.12 14.74
CA GLY A 153 6.03 12.67 15.90
C GLY A 153 6.38 11.91 17.17
N ASN A 154 5.67 12.20 18.21
CA ASN A 154 5.71 11.51 19.50
C ASN A 154 4.45 11.88 20.30
N ILE A 155 4.48 11.68 21.61
CA ILE A 155 3.37 12.03 22.52
C ILE A 155 3.10 13.55 22.56
N THR A 156 4.04 14.40 22.11
CA THR A 156 3.88 15.84 22.13
C THR A 156 3.20 16.37 20.87
N GLN A 157 2.23 17.26 21.03
CA GLN A 157 1.45 17.86 19.95
C GLN A 157 2.33 18.53 18.87
N ALA A 158 3.39 19.22 19.28
CA ALA A 158 4.30 19.92 18.37
C ALA A 158 4.94 19.00 17.32
N ASN A 159 5.31 17.78 17.72
CA ASN A 159 5.95 16.83 16.82
C ASN A 159 4.97 16.16 15.84
N ASN A 160 3.65 16.26 16.12
CA ASN A 160 2.60 15.75 15.24
C ASN A 160 2.09 16.83 14.27
N GLN A 161 2.47 18.09 14.45
CA GLN A 161 2.05 19.21 13.60
C GLN A 161 2.42 19.00 12.12
N TRP A 162 3.49 18.28 11.84
CA TRP A 162 3.89 17.93 10.48
C TRP A 162 2.77 17.27 9.67
N PHE A 163 1.93 16.43 10.29
CA PHE A 163 0.81 15.78 9.59
C PHE A 163 -0.25 16.81 9.15
N ALA A 164 -0.57 17.78 10.02
CA ALA A 164 -1.46 18.89 9.68
C ALA A 164 -0.89 19.74 8.55
N GLU A 165 0.39 20.06 8.59
CA GLU A 165 1.09 20.83 7.56
C GLU A 165 1.07 20.14 6.20
N GLN A 166 1.17 18.80 6.13
CA GLN A 166 1.03 18.07 4.87
C GLN A 166 -0.37 18.20 4.28
N ILE A 167 -1.40 18.21 5.11
CA ILE A 167 -2.80 18.39 4.69
C ILE A 167 -3.00 19.82 4.19
N GLU A 168 -2.58 20.84 4.95
CA GLU A 168 -2.67 22.25 4.61
C GLU A 168 -1.94 22.58 3.31
N SER A 169 -0.82 21.91 3.05
CA SER A 169 -0.03 22.05 1.83
C SER A 169 -0.64 21.32 0.61
N GLY A 170 -1.81 20.68 0.75
CA GLY A 170 -2.48 19.97 -0.34
C GLY A 170 -1.81 18.66 -0.75
N ASN A 171 -1.00 18.07 0.12
CA ASN A 171 -0.28 16.82 -0.16
C ASN A 171 -1.11 15.56 0.15
N LEU A 172 -2.27 15.68 0.80
CA LEU A 172 -3.13 14.54 1.13
C LEU A 172 -3.67 13.90 -0.16
N ARG A 173 -3.63 12.56 -0.22
CA ARG A 173 -4.09 11.76 -1.37
C ARG A 173 -5.02 10.61 -1.01
N TYR A 174 -5.10 10.24 0.26
CA TYR A 174 -6.02 9.24 0.79
C TYR A 174 -6.21 9.47 2.28
N ILE A 175 -7.41 9.23 2.78
CA ILE A 175 -7.73 9.31 4.20
C ILE A 175 -8.67 8.18 4.62
N ASN A 176 -8.33 7.49 5.71
CA ASN A 176 -9.28 6.73 6.49
C ASN A 176 -9.88 7.66 7.55
N THR A 177 -11.11 8.08 7.36
CA THR A 177 -11.75 9.13 8.19
C THR A 177 -11.91 8.70 9.64
N LYS A 178 -12.21 7.43 9.87
CA LYS A 178 -12.40 6.86 11.23
C LYS A 178 -11.08 6.76 11.97
N LYS A 179 -10.05 6.21 11.32
CA LYS A 179 -8.71 6.06 11.90
C LYS A 179 -8.03 7.40 12.14
N SER A 180 -8.16 8.34 11.20
CA SER A 180 -7.58 9.68 11.35
C SER A 180 -8.22 10.46 12.48
N ALA A 181 -9.54 10.36 12.67
CA ALA A 181 -10.24 10.98 13.79
C ALA A 181 -9.82 10.39 15.15
N SER A 182 -9.64 9.06 15.22
CA SER A 182 -9.15 8.41 16.44
C SER A 182 -7.72 8.82 16.74
N TRP A 183 -6.82 8.73 15.74
CA TRP A 183 -5.44 9.14 15.89
C TRP A 183 -5.30 10.60 16.33
N ALA A 184 -6.04 11.53 15.69
CA ALA A 184 -5.98 12.95 16.02
C ALA A 184 -6.38 13.22 17.48
N ARG A 185 -7.41 12.53 18.00
CA ARG A 185 -7.78 12.61 19.42
C ARG A 185 -6.68 12.09 20.33
N ASP A 186 -6.08 10.95 19.99
CA ASP A 186 -5.05 10.31 20.80
C ASP A 186 -3.79 11.18 20.95
N VAL A 187 -3.45 11.94 19.91
CA VAL A 187 -2.29 12.85 19.92
C VAL A 187 -2.65 14.31 20.24
N GLY A 188 -3.93 14.61 20.49
CA GLY A 188 -4.41 15.95 20.82
C GLY A 188 -4.26 16.95 19.67
N LEU A 189 -4.35 16.50 18.42
CA LEU A 189 -4.19 17.32 17.22
C LEU A 189 -5.53 17.52 16.52
N GLN A 190 -5.82 18.75 16.08
CA GLN A 190 -6.94 19.03 15.19
C GLN A 190 -6.43 19.01 13.73
N LEU A 191 -6.96 18.09 12.94
CA LEU A 191 -6.62 18.04 11.50
C LEU A 191 -7.44 19.08 10.72
N PRO A 192 -6.84 19.78 9.74
CA PRO A 192 -7.50 20.88 9.01
C PRO A 192 -8.74 20.46 8.23
N ILE A 193 -8.84 19.21 7.81
CA ILE A 193 -9.98 18.66 7.05
C ILE A 193 -10.98 17.90 7.91
N MET A 194 -10.82 17.90 9.22
CA MET A 194 -11.75 17.26 10.15
C MET A 194 -12.63 18.34 10.79
N PRO A 195 -13.93 18.26 10.66
CA PRO A 195 -14.77 17.14 10.19
C PRO A 195 -15.37 17.38 8.78
N LEU A 196 -14.62 17.28 7.70
CA LEU A 196 -15.21 17.35 6.36
C LEU A 196 -16.06 16.09 6.08
N PRO A 197 -17.27 16.23 5.51
CA PRO A 197 -18.06 15.09 5.08
C PRO A 197 -17.40 14.39 3.87
N ALA A 198 -17.75 13.12 3.66
CA ALA A 198 -17.19 12.31 2.57
C ALA A 198 -17.38 12.96 1.19
N GLU A 199 -18.52 13.63 0.97
CA GLU A 199 -18.83 14.33 -0.27
C GLU A 199 -17.81 15.45 -0.55
N ALA A 200 -17.41 16.22 0.46
CA ALA A 200 -16.41 17.28 0.32
C ALA A 200 -15.02 16.71 0.04
N LEU A 201 -14.67 15.54 0.60
CA LEU A 201 -13.42 14.84 0.29
C LEU A 201 -13.41 14.34 -1.16
N HIS A 202 -14.53 13.83 -1.67
CA HIS A 202 -14.68 13.41 -3.06
C HIS A 202 -14.58 14.61 -4.03
N GLU A 203 -15.14 15.76 -3.70
CA GLU A 203 -14.98 17.01 -4.49
C GLU A 203 -13.50 17.44 -4.58
N LEU A 204 -12.71 17.14 -3.56
CA LEU A 204 -11.26 17.37 -3.53
C LEU A 204 -10.45 16.23 -4.18
N ASN A 205 -11.11 15.21 -4.74
CA ASN A 205 -10.49 13.99 -5.25
C ASN A 205 -9.61 13.27 -4.22
N ILE A 206 -10.06 13.23 -2.97
CA ILE A 206 -9.38 12.51 -1.88
C ILE A 206 -10.18 11.23 -1.57
N PRO A 207 -9.71 10.05 -2.01
CA PRO A 207 -10.32 8.76 -1.70
C PRO A 207 -10.34 8.48 -0.19
N THR A 208 -11.36 7.72 0.23
CA THR A 208 -11.61 7.36 1.62
C THR A 208 -11.55 5.85 1.84
N GLU A 209 -11.76 5.40 3.09
CA GLU A 209 -11.91 3.98 3.40
C GLU A 209 -13.07 3.30 2.68
N ASP A 210 -14.14 4.02 2.34
CA ASP A 210 -15.27 3.48 1.59
C ASP A 210 -14.86 3.19 0.13
N ASP A 211 -14.07 4.07 -0.50
CA ASP A 211 -13.47 3.82 -1.81
C ASP A 211 -12.51 2.63 -1.78
N LEU A 212 -11.78 2.45 -0.68
CA LEU A 212 -10.90 1.31 -0.49
C LEU A 212 -11.69 -0.01 -0.44
N VAL A 213 -12.78 -0.05 0.32
CA VAL A 213 -13.67 -1.23 0.41
C VAL A 213 -14.27 -1.54 -0.96
N LYS A 214 -14.80 -0.53 -1.64
CA LYS A 214 -15.35 -0.65 -2.99
C LYS A 214 -14.31 -1.20 -3.98
N ALA A 215 -13.12 -0.62 -4.01
CA ALA A 215 -12.05 -1.06 -4.91
C ALA A 215 -11.57 -2.51 -4.63
N ARG A 216 -11.64 -2.98 -3.39
CA ARG A 216 -11.37 -4.39 -3.05
C ARG A 216 -12.40 -5.34 -3.63
N GLY A 217 -13.68 -4.93 -3.70
CA GLY A 217 -14.77 -5.74 -4.26
C GLY A 217 -14.88 -5.69 -5.78
N GLU A 218 -14.48 -4.58 -6.39
CA GLU A 218 -14.69 -4.31 -7.83
C GLU A 218 -13.46 -4.55 -8.72
N ASN A 219 -12.28 -4.74 -8.15
CA ASN A 219 -11.04 -4.86 -8.94
C ASN A 219 -10.31 -6.19 -8.76
N PRO A 220 -10.83 -7.28 -9.36
CA PRO A 220 -10.18 -8.59 -9.28
C PRO A 220 -8.76 -8.59 -9.82
N GLY A 221 -8.45 -7.80 -10.85
CA GLY A 221 -7.13 -7.71 -11.44
C GLY A 221 -6.04 -7.22 -10.50
N TYR A 222 -6.39 -6.45 -9.51
CA TYR A 222 -5.43 -6.01 -8.50
C TYR A 222 -4.81 -7.18 -7.71
N TYR A 223 -5.62 -8.17 -7.40
CA TYR A 223 -5.21 -9.35 -6.63
C TYR A 223 -4.77 -10.53 -7.49
N GLN A 224 -5.11 -10.51 -8.76
CA GLN A 224 -4.75 -11.55 -9.73
C GLN A 224 -3.38 -11.30 -10.37
N ARG A 225 -2.34 -11.18 -9.54
CA ARG A 225 -0.99 -10.92 -10.03
C ARG A 225 -0.41 -11.99 -10.93
N GLN A 226 -0.91 -13.17 -10.82
CA GLN A 226 -0.58 -14.29 -11.71
C GLN A 226 -1.49 -14.31 -12.94
N ALA A 227 -2.35 -13.28 -13.08
CA ALA A 227 -3.14 -13.12 -14.27
C ALA A 227 -2.23 -12.99 -15.51
N PRO A 228 -2.70 -13.48 -16.65
CA PRO A 228 -1.99 -13.39 -17.91
C PRO A 228 -1.53 -11.96 -18.22
N LEU A 229 -0.45 -11.85 -19.00
CA LEU A 229 0.21 -10.58 -19.32
C LEU A 229 -0.77 -9.51 -19.84
N THR A 230 -1.73 -9.92 -20.63
CA THR A 230 -2.78 -9.06 -21.20
C THR A 230 -3.69 -8.44 -20.15
N PHE A 231 -4.02 -9.18 -19.11
CA PHE A 231 -4.79 -8.65 -17.99
C PHE A 231 -4.00 -7.57 -17.26
N ARG A 232 -2.68 -7.79 -17.09
CA ARG A 232 -1.79 -6.80 -16.47
C ARG A 232 -1.67 -5.51 -17.28
N LEU A 233 -1.78 -5.58 -18.60
CA LEU A 233 -1.65 -4.41 -19.47
C LEU A 233 -2.94 -3.58 -19.55
N THR A 234 -4.10 -4.23 -19.51
CA THR A 234 -5.38 -3.57 -19.75
C THR A 234 -6.17 -3.24 -18.47
N GLY A 235 -5.91 -3.93 -17.37
CA GLY A 235 -6.66 -3.81 -16.13
C GLY A 235 -8.14 -4.21 -16.25
N LYS A 236 -8.52 -4.88 -17.36
CA LYS A 236 -9.89 -5.34 -17.63
C LYS A 236 -9.96 -6.86 -17.60
N PRO A 237 -11.09 -7.44 -17.21
CA PRO A 237 -11.32 -8.87 -17.34
C PRO A 237 -11.14 -9.30 -18.80
N VAL A 238 -10.36 -10.33 -19.03
CA VAL A 238 -10.09 -10.85 -20.36
C VAL A 238 -11.20 -11.82 -20.73
N SER A 239 -11.75 -11.71 -21.94
CA SER A 239 -12.77 -12.64 -22.40
C SER A 239 -12.24 -14.08 -22.44
N GLY A 240 -13.13 -15.06 -22.27
CA GLY A 240 -12.74 -16.47 -22.32
C GLY A 240 -12.04 -16.86 -23.64
N GLU A 241 -12.41 -16.24 -24.75
CA GLU A 241 -11.77 -16.43 -26.05
C GLU A 241 -10.31 -15.97 -26.07
N TYR A 242 -10.03 -14.85 -25.38
CA TYR A 242 -8.68 -14.33 -25.30
C TYR A 242 -7.81 -15.18 -24.37
N MET A 243 -8.37 -15.73 -23.30
CA MET A 243 -7.69 -16.67 -22.42
C MET A 243 -7.31 -17.95 -23.16
N ALA A 244 -8.23 -18.50 -23.96
CA ALA A 244 -7.97 -19.67 -24.79
C ALA A 244 -6.86 -19.41 -25.86
N ALA A 245 -6.81 -18.19 -26.40
CA ALA A 245 -5.76 -17.79 -27.33
C ALA A 245 -4.39 -17.69 -26.65
N LEU A 246 -4.34 -17.22 -25.41
CA LEU A 246 -3.10 -17.16 -24.63
C LEU A 246 -2.57 -18.54 -24.25
N GLU A 247 -3.45 -19.45 -23.82
CA GLU A 247 -3.06 -20.83 -23.53
C GLU A 247 -2.43 -21.52 -24.74
N LYS A 248 -2.99 -21.25 -25.94
CA LYS A 248 -2.38 -21.75 -27.19
C LYS A 248 -1.01 -21.15 -27.47
N LEU A 249 -0.86 -19.83 -27.26
CA LEU A 249 0.45 -19.17 -27.43
C LEU A 249 1.50 -19.70 -26.45
N GLU A 250 1.13 -19.94 -25.21
CA GLU A 250 2.01 -20.53 -24.19
C GLU A 250 2.37 -21.99 -24.53
N ALA A 251 1.46 -22.71 -25.16
CA ALA A 251 1.70 -24.07 -25.67
C ALA A 251 2.49 -24.09 -26.99
N GLY A 252 2.81 -22.93 -27.59
CA GLY A 252 3.47 -22.83 -28.89
C GLY A 252 2.58 -23.19 -30.08
N GLU A 253 1.24 -23.18 -29.89
CA GLU A 253 0.26 -23.46 -30.93
C GLU A 253 -0.13 -22.19 -31.70
N PRO A 254 -0.43 -22.28 -33.00
CA PRO A 254 -0.86 -21.12 -33.77
C PRO A 254 -2.24 -20.65 -33.34
N VAL A 255 -2.34 -19.35 -33.08
CA VAL A 255 -3.60 -18.67 -32.81
C VAL A 255 -4.18 -18.17 -34.13
N THR A 256 -5.31 -18.72 -34.52
CA THR A 256 -6.07 -18.28 -35.71
C THR A 256 -7.08 -17.22 -35.34
#